data_86faf19559be7b8ebc1ea561395c2285
#
_entry.id   86faf19559be7b8ebc1ea561395c2285
#
_cell.length_a   1.000
_cell.length_b   1.000
_cell.length_c   1.000
_cell.angle_alpha   90.00
_cell.angle_beta   90.00
_cell.angle_gamma   90.00
#
_symmetry.space_group_name_H-M   'P 1'
#
loop_
_entity.id
_entity.type
_entity.pdbx_description
1 polymer ?
#
loop_
_entity_poly.entity_id
_entity_poly.type
_entity_poly.pdbx_seq_one_letter_code
_entity_poly.pdbx_strand_id
1 'polypeptide(L)'
;MGGFMLKLRALVILAAAATMGTACNRYIANGATESGVIDPADAATTVVLRVKNQNTAPMELRTILNGRSQFVGSVGGNDSTSILLDPAMFPTGVLYVIAIPSDGRGRAVAGPLSAGKGDKINFTIEPALDQSHAIVVR
;
A
#
# COMPACT_ATOMS: atom_id res chain seq x y z
N MET A 1 71.72 22.56 25.34
CA MET A 1 70.55 22.23 26.15
C MET A 1 69.34 22.37 25.27
N GLY A 2 68.75 21.27 25.06
CA GLY A 2 67.93 21.00 23.91
C GLY A 2 66.59 21.71 23.89
N GLY A 3 66.37 22.49 22.81
CA GLY A 3 65.03 22.97 22.43
C GLY A 3 64.27 21.89 21.71
N PHE A 4 63.20 21.42 22.32
CA PHE A 4 62.28 20.46 21.67
C PHE A 4 61.30 21.24 20.81
N MET A 5 61.59 21.32 19.51
CA MET A 5 60.66 21.86 18.52
C MET A 5 59.52 20.86 18.30
N LEU A 6 58.41 21.11 18.91
CA LEU A 6 57.17 20.40 18.66
C LEU A 6 56.61 20.88 17.32
N LYS A 7 56.83 20.09 16.27
CA LYS A 7 56.18 20.34 14.96
C LYS A 7 54.72 19.95 15.05
N LEU A 8 53.88 20.95 15.18
CA LEU A 8 52.41 20.83 15.08
C LEU A 8 52.06 20.48 13.64
N ARG A 9 51.77 19.20 13.38
CA ARG A 9 51.20 18.76 12.09
C ARG A 9 49.73 19.00 12.15
N ALA A 10 49.32 20.05 11.44
CA ALA A 10 47.90 20.30 11.18
C ALA A 10 47.33 19.14 10.36
N LEU A 11 46.48 18.34 11.01
CA LEU A 11 45.71 17.30 10.36
C LEU A 11 44.50 17.98 9.70
N VAL A 12 44.60 18.20 8.40
CA VAL A 12 43.45 18.64 7.59
C VAL A 12 42.50 17.45 7.43
N ILE A 13 41.46 17.41 8.23
CA ILE A 13 40.39 16.46 8.04
C ILE A 13 39.51 16.96 6.89
N LEU A 14 39.73 16.38 5.73
CA LEU A 14 38.86 16.58 4.58
C LEU A 14 37.55 15.86 4.85
N ALA A 15 36.53 16.60 5.32
CA ALA A 15 35.17 16.08 5.44
C ALA A 15 34.62 15.88 4.03
N ALA A 16 34.70 14.68 3.50
CA ALA A 16 33.98 14.29 2.32
C ALA A 16 32.48 14.23 2.70
N ALA A 17 31.75 15.28 2.37
CA ALA A 17 30.30 15.26 2.39
C ALA A 17 29.82 14.26 1.33
N ALA A 18 29.60 13.01 1.76
CA ALA A 18 28.86 12.05 0.97
C ALA A 18 27.43 12.59 0.88
N THR A 19 27.10 13.27 -0.21
CA THR A 19 25.72 13.49 -0.63
C THR A 19 25.14 12.12 -0.92
N MET A 20 24.53 11.52 0.10
CA MET A 20 23.62 10.42 -0.11
C MET A 20 22.45 10.97 -0.92
N GLY A 21 22.57 10.86 -2.23
CA GLY A 21 21.44 10.95 -3.11
C GLY A 21 20.45 9.91 -2.63
N THR A 22 19.40 10.35 -1.95
CA THR A 22 18.19 9.59 -1.76
C THR A 22 17.68 9.31 -3.17
N ALA A 23 18.17 8.25 -3.79
CA ALA A 23 17.45 7.59 -4.84
C ALA A 23 16.14 7.18 -4.18
N CYS A 24 15.09 8.01 -4.36
CA CYS A 24 13.73 7.58 -4.17
C CYS A 24 13.56 6.40 -5.12
N ASN A 25 13.94 5.24 -4.64
CA ASN A 25 13.55 4.00 -5.25
C ASN A 25 12.05 3.97 -5.11
N ARG A 26 11.37 4.54 -6.12
CA ARG A 26 9.95 4.32 -6.33
C ARG A 26 9.81 2.84 -6.64
N TYR A 27 9.96 2.05 -5.62
CA TYR A 27 9.39 0.73 -5.62
C TYR A 27 7.89 0.99 -5.72
N ILE A 28 7.39 0.93 -6.94
CA ILE A 28 5.96 0.79 -7.18
C ILE A 28 5.65 -0.63 -6.70
N ALA A 29 5.60 -0.79 -5.38
CA ALA A 29 4.88 -1.87 -4.77
C ALA A 29 3.45 -1.60 -5.18
N ASN A 30 2.91 -2.46 -6.03
CA ASN A 30 1.56 -2.37 -6.52
C ASN A 30 0.63 -1.98 -5.36
N GLY A 31 0.29 -0.72 -5.26
CA GLY A 31 -0.94 -0.26 -4.73
C GLY A 31 -1.09 0.21 -3.30
N ALA A 32 -0.10 0.33 -2.46
CA ALA A 32 -0.31 0.93 -1.14
C ALA A 32 0.11 2.41 -1.16
N THR A 33 -0.83 3.30 -1.39
CA THR A 33 -0.67 4.71 -1.04
C THR A 33 -1.33 4.92 0.31
N GLU A 34 -0.54 5.12 1.36
CA GLU A 34 -1.05 5.62 2.64
C GLU A 34 -1.85 6.89 2.36
N SER A 35 -3.10 6.95 2.83
CA SER A 35 -4.01 8.12 2.93
C SER A 35 -3.64 9.38 2.12
N GLY A 36 -3.06 9.21 0.94
CA GLY A 36 -2.67 10.28 0.03
C GLY A 36 -3.81 10.60 -0.91
N VAL A 37 -3.89 11.85 -1.31
CA VAL A 37 -4.76 12.27 -2.41
C VAL A 37 -4.32 11.49 -3.66
N ILE A 38 -5.18 10.60 -4.15
CA ILE A 38 -4.94 9.87 -5.40
C ILE A 38 -4.99 10.87 -6.54
N ASP A 39 -3.96 10.88 -7.38
CA ASP A 39 -3.93 11.71 -8.59
C ASP A 39 -5.12 11.32 -9.49
N PRO A 40 -5.92 12.27 -9.97
CA PRO A 40 -7.02 11.98 -10.89
C PRO A 40 -6.59 11.25 -12.17
N ALA A 41 -5.36 11.50 -12.65
CA ALA A 41 -4.81 10.80 -13.81
C ALA A 41 -4.57 9.32 -13.53
N ASP A 42 -4.06 8.98 -12.36
CA ASP A 42 -3.87 7.59 -11.94
C ASP A 42 -5.22 6.89 -11.72
N ALA A 43 -6.19 7.60 -11.13
CA ALA A 43 -7.53 7.07 -10.93
C ALA A 43 -8.25 6.73 -12.24
N ALA A 44 -7.99 7.47 -13.33
CA ALA A 44 -8.61 7.24 -14.64
C ALA A 44 -8.10 5.98 -15.35
N THR A 45 -6.90 5.52 -15.02
CA THR A 45 -6.25 4.37 -15.68
C THR A 45 -6.22 3.09 -14.83
N THR A 46 -6.54 3.22 -13.54
CA THR A 46 -6.54 2.13 -12.55
C THR A 46 -7.94 1.87 -12.03
N VAL A 47 -8.06 0.86 -11.17
CA VAL A 47 -9.24 0.66 -10.32
C VAL A 47 -8.91 1.16 -8.93
N VAL A 48 -9.73 2.04 -8.38
CA VAL A 48 -9.54 2.57 -7.03
C VAL A 48 -10.29 1.69 -6.03
N LEU A 49 -9.56 0.95 -5.21
CA LEU A 49 -10.13 0.20 -4.10
C LEU A 49 -10.14 1.08 -2.84
N ARG A 50 -11.29 1.52 -2.40
CA ARG A 50 -11.49 2.23 -1.13
C ARG A 50 -11.96 1.24 -0.09
N VAL A 51 -11.22 1.12 0.99
CA VAL A 51 -11.53 0.19 2.08
C VAL A 51 -11.84 0.99 3.33
N LYS A 52 -12.99 0.69 3.93
CA LYS A 52 -13.37 1.19 5.25
C LYS A 52 -13.43 0.01 6.20
N ASN A 53 -12.53 -0.03 7.16
CA ASN A 53 -12.49 -1.05 8.18
C ASN A 53 -13.23 -0.57 9.43
N GLN A 54 -14.37 -1.18 9.73
CA GLN A 54 -15.14 -0.92 10.95
C GLN A 54 -14.84 -1.93 12.06
N ASN A 55 -13.95 -2.89 11.77
CA ASN A 55 -13.43 -3.81 12.77
C ASN A 55 -12.27 -3.15 13.54
N THR A 56 -12.07 -3.51 14.80
CA THR A 56 -10.98 -2.98 15.63
C THR A 56 -9.61 -3.57 15.28
N ALA A 57 -9.57 -4.75 14.64
CA ALA A 57 -8.33 -5.38 14.21
C ALA A 57 -7.83 -4.76 12.89
N PRO A 58 -6.53 -4.54 12.74
CA PRO A 58 -5.92 -4.25 11.45
C PRO A 58 -6.15 -5.40 10.47
N MET A 59 -6.32 -5.08 9.18
CA MET A 59 -6.58 -6.05 8.12
C MET A 59 -5.49 -6.03 7.08
N GLU A 60 -5.07 -7.21 6.67
CA GLU A 60 -4.30 -7.42 5.45
C GLU A 60 -5.26 -7.56 4.28
N LEU A 61 -5.02 -6.80 3.21
CA LEU A 61 -5.87 -6.77 2.01
C LEU A 61 -5.21 -7.57 0.89
N ARG A 62 -5.99 -8.47 0.30
CA ARG A 62 -5.56 -9.34 -0.79
C ARG A 62 -6.58 -9.36 -1.91
N THR A 63 -6.11 -9.63 -3.11
CA THR A 63 -6.95 -9.95 -4.27
C THR A 63 -6.69 -11.38 -4.72
N ILE A 64 -7.65 -11.98 -5.42
CA ILE A 64 -7.44 -13.28 -6.08
C ILE A 64 -7.17 -13.02 -7.56
N LEU A 65 -6.01 -13.46 -8.01
CA LEU A 65 -5.55 -13.40 -9.39
C LEU A 65 -5.19 -14.80 -9.86
N ASN A 66 -5.88 -15.28 -10.90
CA ASN A 66 -5.65 -16.63 -11.44
C ASN A 66 -5.63 -17.75 -10.37
N GLY A 67 -6.54 -17.67 -9.41
CA GLY A 67 -6.65 -18.60 -8.30
C GLY A 67 -5.60 -18.44 -7.20
N ARG A 68 -4.72 -17.45 -7.31
CA ARG A 68 -3.70 -17.13 -6.31
C ARG A 68 -4.06 -15.86 -5.55
N SER A 69 -3.84 -15.86 -4.26
CA SER A 69 -4.03 -14.71 -3.40
C SER A 69 -2.79 -13.81 -3.46
N GLN A 70 -2.99 -12.53 -3.82
CA GLN A 70 -1.94 -11.53 -3.91
C GLN A 70 -2.18 -10.43 -2.89
N PHE A 71 -1.16 -10.07 -2.12
CA PHE A 71 -1.19 -8.94 -1.21
C PHE A 71 -1.26 -7.62 -1.99
N VAL A 72 -2.15 -6.73 -1.58
CA VAL A 72 -2.33 -5.41 -2.21
C VAL A 72 -2.23 -4.25 -1.23
N GLY A 73 -2.27 -4.50 0.06
CA GLY A 73 -2.12 -3.46 1.08
C GLY A 73 -2.67 -3.88 2.43
N SER A 74 -2.81 -2.90 3.32
CA SER A 74 -3.38 -3.10 4.66
C SER A 74 -4.21 -1.88 5.06
N VAL A 75 -5.07 -2.06 6.05
CA VAL A 75 -5.85 -0.99 6.68
C VAL A 75 -5.86 -1.19 8.19
N GLY A 76 -5.71 -0.10 8.94
CA GLY A 76 -5.78 -0.11 10.40
C GLY A 76 -7.17 -0.46 10.93
N GLY A 77 -7.25 -0.79 12.21
CA GLY A 77 -8.54 -0.97 12.90
C GLY A 77 -9.29 0.37 12.97
N ASN A 78 -10.60 0.35 12.67
CA ASN A 78 -11.45 1.56 12.61
C ASN A 78 -10.89 2.66 11.70
N ASP A 79 -10.22 2.29 10.61
CA ASP A 79 -9.54 3.20 9.70
C ASP A 79 -9.99 2.96 8.25
N SER A 80 -9.53 3.83 7.35
CA SER A 80 -9.83 3.75 5.92
C SER A 80 -8.57 3.93 5.10
N THR A 81 -8.50 3.24 3.96
CA THR A 81 -7.40 3.38 3.01
C THR A 81 -7.91 3.36 1.58
N SER A 82 -7.09 3.85 0.66
CA SER A 82 -7.35 3.74 -0.77
C SER A 82 -6.14 3.13 -1.47
N ILE A 83 -6.39 2.14 -2.32
CA ILE A 83 -5.38 1.36 -3.02
C ILE A 83 -5.67 1.46 -4.51
N LEU A 84 -4.63 1.71 -5.31
CA LEU A 84 -4.72 1.66 -6.76
C LEU A 84 -4.43 0.23 -7.23
N LEU A 85 -5.35 -0.36 -7.97
CA LEU A 85 -5.22 -1.69 -8.55
C LEU A 85 -5.01 -1.56 -10.06
N ASP A 86 -3.98 -2.22 -10.58
CA ASP A 86 -3.75 -2.30 -12.02
C ASP A 86 -4.79 -3.24 -12.64
N PRO A 87 -5.60 -2.79 -13.60
CA PRO A 87 -6.55 -3.65 -14.32
C PRO A 87 -5.92 -4.85 -15.01
N ALA A 88 -4.63 -4.77 -15.35
CA ALA A 88 -3.88 -5.91 -15.90
C ALA A 88 -3.79 -7.10 -14.95
N MET A 89 -3.99 -6.88 -13.64
CA MET A 89 -4.02 -7.95 -12.64
C MET A 89 -5.29 -8.82 -12.75
N PHE A 90 -6.36 -8.31 -13.37
CA PHE A 90 -7.64 -9.04 -13.55
C PHE A 90 -8.16 -8.87 -14.98
N PRO A 91 -7.51 -9.51 -15.95
CA PRO A 91 -7.79 -9.31 -17.37
C PRO A 91 -9.22 -9.70 -17.78
N THR A 92 -9.89 -10.51 -17.01
CA THR A 92 -11.31 -10.86 -17.20
C THR A 92 -12.27 -9.80 -16.68
N GLY A 93 -11.76 -8.73 -16.04
CA GLY A 93 -12.57 -7.72 -15.36
C GLY A 93 -13.24 -8.21 -14.06
N VAL A 94 -12.97 -9.44 -13.63
CA VAL A 94 -13.54 -10.02 -12.40
C VAL A 94 -12.49 -10.01 -11.30
N LEU A 95 -12.87 -9.45 -10.17
CA LEU A 95 -12.01 -9.25 -9.02
C LEU A 95 -12.67 -9.82 -7.76
N TYR A 96 -11.86 -10.41 -6.89
CA TYR A 96 -12.22 -10.73 -5.50
C TYR A 96 -11.30 -9.97 -4.57
N VAL A 97 -11.86 -9.36 -3.54
CA VAL A 97 -11.11 -8.68 -2.48
C VAL A 97 -11.30 -9.46 -1.18
N ILE A 98 -10.21 -9.69 -0.49
CA ILE A 98 -10.19 -10.43 0.78
C ILE A 98 -9.51 -9.54 1.82
N ALA A 99 -10.11 -9.43 3.00
CA ALA A 99 -9.49 -8.82 4.17
C ALA A 99 -9.30 -9.90 5.24
N ILE A 100 -8.07 -9.99 5.74
CA ILE A 100 -7.65 -10.97 6.74
C ILE A 100 -7.21 -10.20 7.98
N PRO A 101 -7.85 -10.41 9.15
CA PRO A 101 -7.41 -9.76 10.38
C PRO A 101 -6.01 -10.20 10.78
N SER A 102 -5.27 -9.32 11.45
CA SER A 102 -3.89 -9.59 11.92
C SER A 102 -3.79 -10.76 12.89
N ASP A 103 -4.88 -11.09 13.58
CA ASP A 103 -4.97 -12.27 14.45
C ASP A 103 -5.23 -13.58 13.69
N GLY A 104 -5.44 -13.51 12.37
CA GLY A 104 -5.70 -14.64 11.50
C GLY A 104 -7.06 -15.33 11.68
N ARG A 105 -7.95 -14.73 12.48
CA ARG A 105 -9.27 -15.31 12.78
C ARG A 105 -10.33 -14.85 11.79
N GLY A 106 -10.69 -15.72 10.88
CA GLY A 106 -11.70 -15.43 9.87
C GLY A 106 -11.14 -14.61 8.70
N ARG A 107 -12.04 -14.16 7.86
CA ARG A 107 -11.76 -13.29 6.71
C ARG A 107 -13.05 -12.67 6.21
N ALA A 108 -12.96 -11.45 5.71
CA ALA A 108 -14.02 -10.85 4.91
C ALA A 108 -13.72 -11.08 3.42
N VAL A 109 -14.70 -11.48 2.64
CA VAL A 109 -14.55 -11.72 1.20
C VAL A 109 -15.62 -10.95 0.47
N ALA A 110 -15.23 -10.15 -0.51
CA ALA A 110 -16.13 -9.48 -1.42
C ALA A 110 -15.85 -9.91 -2.87
N GLY A 111 -16.88 -10.25 -3.60
CA GLY A 111 -16.79 -10.65 -5.00
C GLY A 111 -17.73 -11.81 -5.35
N PRO A 112 -17.85 -12.12 -6.65
CA PRO A 112 -17.13 -11.50 -7.78
C PRO A 112 -17.55 -10.05 -8.05
N LEU A 113 -16.57 -9.16 -8.22
CA LEU A 113 -16.78 -7.76 -8.58
C LEU A 113 -16.36 -7.54 -10.02
N SER A 114 -17.22 -6.92 -10.82
CA SER A 114 -16.87 -6.55 -12.20
C SER A 114 -16.40 -5.10 -12.21
N ALA A 115 -15.10 -4.89 -12.42
CA ALA A 115 -14.49 -3.58 -12.40
C ALA A 115 -13.47 -3.41 -13.53
N GLY A 116 -13.35 -2.20 -14.05
CA GLY A 116 -12.42 -1.82 -15.11
C GLY A 116 -11.75 -0.48 -14.83
N LYS A 117 -11.01 0.01 -15.80
CA LYS A 117 -10.32 1.31 -15.70
C LYS A 117 -11.29 2.43 -15.31
N GLY A 118 -10.88 3.22 -14.32
CA GLY A 118 -11.65 4.34 -13.80
C GLY A 118 -12.72 3.99 -12.79
N ASP A 119 -13.04 2.70 -12.62
CA ASP A 119 -14.03 2.27 -11.63
C ASP A 119 -13.49 2.40 -10.20
N LYS A 120 -14.40 2.60 -9.27
CA LYS A 120 -14.11 2.63 -7.83
C LYS A 120 -14.82 1.47 -7.15
N ILE A 121 -14.11 0.78 -6.29
CA ILE A 121 -14.67 -0.26 -5.43
C ILE A 121 -14.67 0.27 -4.00
N ASN A 122 -15.84 0.35 -3.40
CA ASN A 122 -15.96 0.67 -1.99
C ASN A 122 -16.19 -0.63 -1.22
N PHE A 123 -15.20 -1.05 -0.45
CA PHE A 123 -15.23 -2.25 0.38
C PHE A 123 -15.38 -1.85 1.85
N THR A 124 -16.50 -2.21 2.45
CA THR A 124 -16.77 -2.01 3.87
C THR A 124 -16.55 -3.32 4.60
N ILE A 125 -15.60 -3.32 5.54
CA ILE A 125 -15.31 -4.43 6.43
C ILE A 125 -16.09 -4.18 7.72
N GLU A 126 -17.05 -5.04 7.97
CA GLU A 126 -17.91 -4.94 9.15
C GLU A 126 -17.25 -5.58 10.39
N PRO A 127 -17.66 -5.23 11.62
CA PRO A 127 -17.22 -5.94 12.83
C PRO A 127 -17.46 -7.44 12.74
N ALA A 128 -18.60 -7.86 12.19
CA ALA A 128 -18.86 -9.23 11.80
C ALA A 128 -18.40 -9.43 10.35
N LEU A 129 -17.29 -10.15 10.15
CA LEU A 129 -16.59 -10.22 8.86
C LEU A 129 -17.43 -10.82 7.72
N ASP A 130 -18.37 -11.70 8.06
CA ASP A 130 -19.31 -12.32 7.13
C ASP A 130 -20.38 -11.36 6.57
N GLN A 131 -20.55 -10.19 7.21
CA GLN A 131 -21.44 -9.13 6.76
C GLN A 131 -20.73 -8.08 5.90
N SER A 132 -19.44 -8.20 5.74
CA SER A 132 -18.65 -7.28 4.93
C SER A 132 -19.09 -7.33 3.46
N HIS A 133 -19.08 -6.17 2.80
CA HIS A 133 -19.60 -6.05 1.45
C HIS A 133 -18.82 -5.04 0.63
N ALA A 134 -18.89 -5.18 -0.70
CA ALA A 134 -18.29 -4.21 -1.61
C ALA A 134 -19.27 -3.84 -2.73
N ILE A 135 -19.19 -2.60 -3.17
CA ILE A 135 -19.92 -2.06 -4.30
C ILE A 135 -18.95 -1.45 -5.32
N VAL A 136 -19.27 -1.62 -6.60
CA VAL A 136 -18.55 -0.96 -7.70
C VAL A 136 -19.29 0.32 -8.08
N VAL A 137 -18.57 1.42 -8.12
CA VAL A 137 -19.05 2.74 -8.53
C VAL A 137 -18.33 3.13 -9.82
N ARG A 138 -19.08 3.44 -10.84
CA ARG A 138 -18.63 3.85 -12.17
C ARG A 138 -18.74 5.35 -12.37
#